data_b5f9d48df047b8c58b5bcd03971ef5b4
#
_entry.id   b5f9d48df047b8c58b5bcd03971ef5b4
#
_cell.length_a   1.000
_cell.length_b   1.000
_cell.length_c   1.000
_cell.angle_alpha   90.00
_cell.angle_beta   90.00
_cell.angle_gamma   90.00
#
_symmetry.space_group_name_H-M   'P 1'
#
loop_
_entity.id
_entity.type
_entity.pdbx_description
1 polymer ?
#
loop_
_entity_poly.entity_id
_entity_poly.type
_entity_poly.pdbx_seq_one_letter_code
_entity_poly.pdbx_strand_id
1 'polypeptide(L)'
;MTAQPIPPFPAAKALSLTEQPPAMLLAAGRGERMRPLTDTTPKPLLQVQGRPLLQHHLQALAQAGVRRAVVNTGWLGAQIPARFGPQFVPDNGGEPLQLAYSPEPEQALETAGGIARALPLLGDVFWLAAGDVYAPDFDFPFEAAREFAASGRLAHLWLVPNPEHHRRGDFGVDELGLACDWPEGDARPRQTYGTIALLRAELFAAPWCDIPPGNPEGWRVPLVLLLRRAMAAGQVGASPYTGRWTDVGTPERLERLNARG
;
A
#
# COMPACT_ATOMS: atom_id res chain seq x y z
N MET A 1 -17.84 32.09 3.33
CA MET A 1 -18.28 31.15 2.29
C MET A 1 -18.57 29.84 2.99
N THR A 2 -19.84 29.51 3.19
CA THR A 2 -20.28 28.23 3.77
C THR A 2 -20.01 27.15 2.74
N ALA A 3 -19.17 26.17 3.12
CA ALA A 3 -18.93 24.98 2.29
C ALA A 3 -20.29 24.29 2.05
N GLN A 4 -20.67 24.10 0.80
CA GLN A 4 -21.84 23.29 0.48
C GLN A 4 -21.59 21.85 0.96
N PRO A 5 -22.57 21.19 1.58
CA PRO A 5 -22.44 19.80 1.97
C PRO A 5 -22.20 18.97 0.71
N ILE A 6 -21.14 18.18 0.75
CA ILE A 6 -20.85 17.20 -0.32
C ILE A 6 -22.06 16.25 -0.39
N PRO A 7 -22.68 16.05 -1.56
CA PRO A 7 -23.81 15.14 -1.69
C PRO A 7 -23.36 13.73 -1.24
N PRO A 8 -24.26 12.93 -0.64
CA PRO A 8 -23.92 11.58 -0.22
C PRO A 8 -23.47 10.76 -1.44
N PHE A 9 -22.20 10.37 -1.45
CA PHE A 9 -21.68 9.48 -2.49
C PHE A 9 -22.35 8.11 -2.33
N PRO A 10 -22.75 7.46 -3.43
CA PRO A 10 -23.29 6.11 -3.36
C PRO A 10 -22.23 5.18 -2.77
N ALA A 11 -22.64 4.32 -1.84
CA ALA A 11 -21.76 3.24 -1.35
C ALA A 11 -21.36 2.35 -2.53
N ALA A 12 -20.10 1.89 -2.54
CA ALA A 12 -19.64 0.95 -3.54
C ALA A 12 -20.45 -0.35 -3.46
N LYS A 13 -20.62 -1.03 -4.60
CA LYS A 13 -21.35 -2.29 -4.64
C LYS A 13 -20.65 -3.35 -3.79
N ALA A 14 -21.39 -4.01 -2.89
CA ALA A 14 -20.86 -5.16 -2.15
C ALA A 14 -20.42 -6.27 -3.13
N LEU A 15 -19.22 -6.79 -2.93
CA LEU A 15 -18.63 -7.87 -3.73
C LEU A 15 -18.44 -9.11 -2.85
N SER A 16 -18.54 -10.29 -3.46
CA SER A 16 -18.20 -11.56 -2.79
C SER A 16 -16.89 -12.10 -3.36
N LEU A 17 -15.91 -12.31 -2.50
CA LEU A 17 -14.64 -12.93 -2.86
C LEU A 17 -14.66 -14.43 -2.54
N THR A 18 -14.22 -15.24 -3.48
CA THR A 18 -14.03 -16.69 -3.34
C THR A 18 -12.57 -17.07 -3.20
N GLU A 19 -11.66 -16.14 -3.50
CA GLU A 19 -10.21 -16.29 -3.42
C GLU A 19 -9.55 -14.97 -3.01
N GLN A 20 -8.27 -15.02 -2.62
CA GLN A 20 -7.49 -13.82 -2.31
C GLN A 20 -7.47 -12.85 -3.50
N PRO A 21 -7.75 -11.55 -3.26
CA PRO A 21 -7.59 -10.55 -4.29
C PRO A 21 -6.10 -10.37 -4.66
N PRO A 22 -5.81 -9.82 -5.84
CA PRO A 22 -4.42 -9.51 -6.23
C PRO A 22 -3.82 -8.45 -5.31
N ALA A 23 -2.50 -8.31 -5.37
CA ALA A 23 -1.78 -7.30 -4.60
C ALA A 23 -1.08 -6.28 -5.49
N MET A 24 -1.00 -5.03 -5.02
CA MET A 24 -0.16 -3.96 -5.55
C MET A 24 1.00 -3.71 -4.58
N LEU A 25 2.23 -3.82 -5.06
CA LEU A 25 3.44 -3.53 -4.30
C LEU A 25 4.10 -2.26 -4.83
N LEU A 26 4.24 -1.24 -3.99
CA LEU A 26 4.81 0.04 -4.36
C LEU A 26 6.34 -0.01 -4.30
N ALA A 27 6.98 0.07 -5.46
CA ALA A 27 8.43 -0.10 -5.58
C ALA A 27 9.12 0.94 -6.50
N ALA A 28 8.39 1.98 -6.95
CA ALA A 28 8.90 2.96 -7.91
C ALA A 28 9.73 4.10 -7.28
N GLY A 29 9.71 4.25 -5.94
CA GLY A 29 10.32 5.37 -5.25
C GLY A 29 11.84 5.46 -5.43
N ARG A 30 12.37 6.70 -5.57
CA ARG A 30 13.82 6.96 -5.71
C ARG A 30 14.63 6.57 -4.46
N GLY A 31 14.03 6.65 -3.27
CA GLY A 31 14.73 6.34 -2.02
C GLY A 31 15.87 7.30 -1.66
N GLU A 32 15.73 8.60 -1.92
CA GLU A 32 16.79 9.62 -1.77
C GLU A 32 17.44 9.63 -0.39
N ARG A 33 16.66 9.44 0.67
CA ARG A 33 17.15 9.40 2.07
C ARG A 33 18.00 8.17 2.38
N MET A 34 18.01 7.18 1.48
CA MET A 34 18.81 5.95 1.61
C MET A 34 20.16 6.03 0.88
N ARG A 35 20.49 7.19 0.27
CA ARG A 35 21.79 7.37 -0.40
C ARG A 35 22.94 7.22 0.61
N PRO A 36 24.09 6.64 0.19
CA PRO A 36 24.43 6.22 -1.18
C PRO A 36 23.90 4.84 -1.60
N LEU A 37 23.27 4.07 -0.72
CA LEU A 37 22.82 2.69 -0.99
C LEU A 37 21.90 2.61 -2.22
N THR A 38 21.04 3.61 -2.39
CA THR A 38 20.08 3.68 -3.51
C THR A 38 20.63 4.31 -4.78
N ASP A 39 21.90 4.61 -4.84
CA ASP A 39 22.52 5.08 -6.09
C ASP A 39 22.72 3.93 -7.09
N THR A 40 22.89 2.71 -6.61
CA THR A 40 23.15 1.50 -7.41
C THR A 40 22.10 0.39 -7.24
N THR A 41 21.31 0.42 -6.16
CA THR A 41 20.31 -0.61 -5.86
C THR A 41 18.98 0.04 -5.53
N PRO A 42 17.86 -0.31 -6.19
CA PRO A 42 16.57 0.25 -5.83
C PRO A 42 16.19 -0.18 -4.41
N LYS A 43 15.58 0.73 -3.64
CA LYS A 43 15.26 0.53 -2.22
C LYS A 43 14.59 -0.81 -1.89
N PRO A 44 13.61 -1.30 -2.70
CA PRO A 44 12.96 -2.59 -2.45
C PRO A 44 13.89 -3.81 -2.54
N LEU A 45 15.07 -3.66 -3.13
CA LEU A 45 16.10 -4.71 -3.21
C LEU A 45 17.18 -4.63 -2.12
N LEU A 46 17.16 -3.61 -1.26
CA LEU A 46 18.06 -3.55 -0.11
C LEU A 46 17.78 -4.73 0.84
N GLN A 47 18.84 -5.28 1.41
CA GLN A 47 18.75 -6.51 2.20
C GLN A 47 18.31 -6.21 3.64
N VAL A 48 17.25 -6.89 4.08
CA VAL A 48 16.83 -6.97 5.47
C VAL A 48 16.89 -8.43 5.90
N GLN A 49 17.71 -8.74 6.91
CA GLN A 49 17.91 -10.11 7.41
C GLN A 49 18.23 -11.12 6.29
N GLY A 50 19.14 -10.73 5.39
CA GLY A 50 19.65 -11.58 4.30
C GLY A 50 18.71 -11.72 3.09
N ARG A 51 17.58 -10.98 3.03
CA ARG A 51 16.62 -11.02 1.92
C ARG A 51 16.28 -9.63 1.42
N PRO A 52 16.02 -9.43 0.11
CA PRO A 52 15.49 -8.18 -0.39
C PRO A 52 14.20 -7.77 0.38
N LEU A 53 14.08 -6.49 0.71
CA LEU A 53 12.94 -5.97 1.48
C LEU A 53 11.59 -6.34 0.81
N LEU A 54 11.49 -6.19 -0.51
CA LEU A 54 10.30 -6.59 -1.28
C LEU A 54 9.99 -8.10 -1.17
N GLN A 55 11.02 -8.95 -1.01
CA GLN A 55 10.84 -10.40 -0.94
C GLN A 55 10.04 -10.82 0.30
N HIS A 56 10.10 -10.07 1.40
CA HIS A 56 9.29 -10.36 2.59
C HIS A 56 7.80 -10.26 2.28
N HIS A 57 7.36 -9.22 1.53
CA HIS A 57 5.97 -9.11 1.11
C HIS A 57 5.58 -10.19 0.10
N LEU A 58 6.44 -10.48 -0.88
CA LEU A 58 6.17 -11.54 -1.86
C LEU A 58 5.98 -12.90 -1.17
N GLN A 59 6.81 -13.20 -0.17
CA GLN A 59 6.70 -14.42 0.63
C GLN A 59 5.39 -14.48 1.40
N ALA A 60 5.01 -13.42 2.11
CA ALA A 60 3.79 -13.34 2.89
C ALA A 60 2.54 -13.44 2.00
N LEU A 61 2.50 -12.72 0.88
CA LEU A 61 1.41 -12.76 -0.10
C LEU A 61 1.22 -14.18 -0.68
N ALA A 62 2.31 -14.83 -1.10
CA ALA A 62 2.25 -16.20 -1.63
C ALA A 62 1.74 -17.19 -0.57
N GLN A 63 2.20 -17.07 0.68
CA GLN A 63 1.73 -17.88 1.81
C GLN A 63 0.25 -17.65 2.15
N ALA A 64 -0.23 -16.41 2.00
CA ALA A 64 -1.64 -16.07 2.16
C ALA A 64 -2.54 -16.60 1.02
N GLY A 65 -1.96 -17.18 -0.03
CA GLY A 65 -2.71 -17.69 -1.18
C GLY A 65 -3.02 -16.65 -2.26
N VAL A 66 -2.39 -15.48 -2.22
CA VAL A 66 -2.46 -14.50 -3.31
C VAL A 66 -1.80 -15.08 -4.56
N ARG A 67 -2.49 -15.04 -5.69
CA ARG A 67 -2.02 -15.65 -6.96
C ARG A 67 -1.36 -14.67 -7.91
N ARG A 68 -1.58 -13.38 -7.72
CA ARG A 68 -1.06 -12.33 -8.61
C ARG A 68 -0.67 -11.10 -7.82
N ALA A 69 0.52 -10.57 -8.09
CA ALA A 69 0.95 -9.27 -7.60
C ALA A 69 1.43 -8.39 -8.76
N VAL A 70 1.13 -7.10 -8.66
CA VAL A 70 1.61 -6.05 -9.57
C VAL A 70 2.63 -5.23 -8.81
N VAL A 71 3.83 -5.06 -9.37
CA VAL A 71 4.90 -4.26 -8.77
C VAL A 71 5.13 -3.05 -9.68
N ASN A 72 4.88 -1.82 -9.18
CA ASN A 72 5.30 -0.66 -9.96
C ASN A 72 6.82 -0.48 -9.85
N THR A 73 7.42 -0.05 -10.93
CA THR A 73 8.88 0.11 -11.02
C THR A 73 9.22 1.50 -11.57
N GLY A 74 10.22 2.13 -10.98
CA GLY A 74 10.67 3.48 -11.35
C GLY A 74 12.19 3.56 -11.34
N TRP A 75 12.76 4.21 -10.33
CA TRP A 75 14.20 4.34 -10.19
C TRP A 75 14.91 2.97 -10.15
N LEU A 76 15.89 2.78 -11.06
CA LEU A 76 16.59 1.49 -11.26
C LEU A 76 15.61 0.31 -11.45
N GLY A 77 14.41 0.59 -11.94
CA GLY A 77 13.27 -0.31 -11.96
C GLY A 77 13.51 -1.64 -12.69
N ALA A 78 14.41 -1.67 -13.68
CA ALA A 78 14.77 -2.90 -14.40
C ALA A 78 15.41 -3.98 -13.50
N GLN A 79 16.01 -3.60 -12.39
CA GLN A 79 16.63 -4.56 -11.46
C GLN A 79 15.59 -5.42 -10.73
N ILE A 80 14.36 -4.93 -10.54
CA ILE A 80 13.31 -5.67 -9.82
C ILE A 80 12.84 -6.89 -10.64
N PRO A 81 12.38 -6.75 -11.90
CA PRO A 81 12.05 -7.92 -12.73
C PRO A 81 13.26 -8.80 -13.04
N ALA A 82 14.47 -8.24 -13.15
CA ALA A 82 15.69 -9.04 -13.30
C ALA A 82 15.96 -9.94 -12.08
N ARG A 83 15.59 -9.49 -10.85
CA ARG A 83 15.78 -10.25 -9.61
C ARG A 83 14.70 -11.31 -9.40
N PHE A 84 13.43 -11.00 -9.67
CA PHE A 84 12.31 -11.87 -9.30
C PHE A 84 11.67 -12.59 -10.50
N GLY A 85 11.88 -12.14 -11.73
CA GLY A 85 11.27 -12.75 -12.92
C GLY A 85 9.75 -12.56 -12.98
N PRO A 86 9.05 -13.42 -13.78
CA PRO A 86 7.61 -13.34 -13.97
C PRO A 86 6.80 -14.04 -12.85
N GLN A 87 7.46 -14.75 -11.95
CA GLN A 87 6.82 -15.46 -10.85
C GLN A 87 7.75 -15.59 -9.65
N PHE A 88 7.17 -15.56 -8.46
CA PHE A 88 7.87 -15.80 -7.21
C PHE A 88 7.42 -17.12 -6.62
N VAL A 89 8.36 -18.04 -6.35
CA VAL A 89 8.10 -19.31 -5.67
C VAL A 89 8.42 -19.12 -4.18
N PRO A 90 7.44 -19.31 -3.27
CA PRO A 90 7.68 -19.17 -1.86
C PRO A 90 8.58 -20.28 -1.31
N ASP A 91 9.37 -19.97 -0.28
CA ASP A 91 10.37 -20.88 0.30
C ASP A 91 9.78 -22.20 0.84
N ASN A 92 8.50 -22.19 1.22
CA ASN A 92 7.79 -23.39 1.73
C ASN A 92 7.25 -24.33 0.62
N GLY A 93 7.57 -24.04 -0.66
CA GLY A 93 7.12 -24.86 -1.79
C GLY A 93 5.64 -24.71 -2.13
N GLY A 94 5.00 -23.62 -1.70
CA GLY A 94 3.62 -23.28 -2.06
C GLY A 94 3.45 -22.90 -3.53
N GLU A 95 2.19 -22.60 -3.91
CA GLU A 95 1.86 -22.16 -5.27
C GLU A 95 2.58 -20.86 -5.65
N PRO A 96 3.13 -20.76 -6.86
CA PRO A 96 3.81 -19.56 -7.31
C PRO A 96 2.89 -18.33 -7.38
N LEU A 97 3.39 -17.20 -6.92
CA LEU A 97 2.79 -15.88 -7.08
C LEU A 97 3.21 -15.30 -8.44
N GLN A 98 2.27 -15.07 -9.33
CA GLN A 98 2.53 -14.45 -10.63
C GLN A 98 2.83 -12.96 -10.45
N LEU A 99 3.90 -12.48 -11.09
CA LEU A 99 4.35 -11.10 -11.00
C LEU A 99 4.14 -10.38 -12.33
N ALA A 100 3.41 -9.27 -12.27
CA ALA A 100 3.33 -8.29 -13.35
C ALA A 100 4.04 -7.01 -12.92
N TYR A 101 4.60 -6.29 -13.88
CA TYR A 101 5.33 -5.05 -13.61
C TYR A 101 4.66 -3.87 -14.31
N SER A 102 4.48 -2.77 -13.56
CA SER A 102 3.91 -1.53 -14.05
C SER A 102 5.01 -0.45 -14.05
N PRO A 103 5.74 -0.25 -15.15
CA PRO A 103 6.80 0.74 -15.19
C PRO A 103 6.22 2.16 -15.18
N GLU A 104 6.78 2.99 -14.30
CA GLU A 104 6.49 4.41 -14.24
C GLU A 104 7.46 5.20 -15.11
N PRO A 105 7.09 6.40 -15.59
CA PRO A 105 8.01 7.30 -16.26
C PRO A 105 9.12 7.76 -15.29
N GLU A 106 10.13 8.44 -15.84
CA GLU A 106 11.29 8.93 -15.07
C GLU A 106 10.88 9.82 -13.88
N GLN A 107 9.81 10.60 -14.04
CA GLN A 107 9.15 11.31 -12.94
C GLN A 107 8.16 10.38 -12.23
N ALA A 108 8.41 10.14 -10.94
CA ALA A 108 7.52 9.35 -10.09
C ALA A 108 6.09 9.91 -10.11
N LEU A 109 5.09 9.02 -10.23
CA LEU A 109 3.67 9.38 -10.36
C LEU A 109 2.99 9.68 -9.02
N GLU A 110 3.72 9.62 -7.90
CA GLU A 110 3.13 9.55 -6.57
C GLU A 110 2.26 8.29 -6.39
N THR A 111 1.81 8.03 -5.17
CA THR A 111 1.19 6.73 -4.87
C THR A 111 -0.10 6.49 -5.65
N ALA A 112 -1.03 7.44 -5.69
CA ALA A 112 -2.29 7.24 -6.41
C ALA A 112 -2.10 7.22 -7.93
N GLY A 113 -1.20 8.03 -8.47
CA GLY A 113 -0.87 8.02 -9.90
C GLY A 113 -0.26 6.70 -10.34
N GLY A 114 0.62 6.11 -9.53
CA GLY A 114 1.22 4.79 -9.78
C GLY A 114 0.20 3.66 -9.69
N ILE A 115 -0.70 3.69 -8.70
CA ILE A 115 -1.81 2.73 -8.58
C ILE A 115 -2.75 2.84 -9.78
N ALA A 116 -3.19 4.06 -10.14
CA ALA A 116 -4.07 4.28 -11.28
C ALA A 116 -3.47 3.75 -12.59
N ARG A 117 -2.14 3.83 -12.75
CA ARG A 117 -1.43 3.23 -13.88
C ARG A 117 -1.51 1.72 -13.89
N ALA A 118 -1.44 1.10 -12.71
CA ALA A 118 -1.48 -0.35 -12.54
C ALA A 118 -2.90 -0.95 -12.54
N LEU A 119 -3.97 -0.13 -12.40
CA LEU A 119 -5.36 -0.60 -12.30
C LEU A 119 -5.78 -1.61 -13.38
N PRO A 120 -5.39 -1.48 -14.67
CA PRO A 120 -5.74 -2.49 -15.68
C PRO A 120 -5.20 -3.90 -15.39
N LEU A 121 -4.20 -4.03 -14.50
CA LEU A 121 -3.60 -5.29 -14.08
C LEU A 121 -4.15 -5.79 -12.74
N LEU A 122 -4.92 -4.94 -12.02
CA LEU A 122 -5.56 -5.22 -10.75
C LEU A 122 -7.04 -5.57 -10.95
N GLY A 123 -7.69 -6.09 -9.94
CA GLY A 123 -9.13 -6.31 -9.94
C GLY A 123 -9.89 -5.18 -9.24
N ASP A 124 -11.19 -5.40 -9.00
CA ASP A 124 -12.05 -4.42 -8.30
C ASP A 124 -11.61 -4.19 -6.85
N VAL A 125 -11.04 -5.22 -6.21
CA VAL A 125 -10.47 -5.18 -4.86
C VAL A 125 -9.05 -5.72 -4.92
N PHE A 126 -8.13 -5.05 -4.23
CA PHE A 126 -6.74 -5.49 -4.17
C PHE A 126 -6.06 -5.08 -2.86
N TRP A 127 -5.06 -5.86 -2.46
CA TRP A 127 -4.11 -5.49 -1.41
C TRP A 127 -3.16 -4.41 -1.90
N LEU A 128 -2.79 -3.49 -1.03
CA LEU A 128 -1.70 -2.55 -1.23
C LEU A 128 -0.66 -2.77 -0.14
N ALA A 129 0.61 -2.81 -0.50
CA ALA A 129 1.72 -2.71 0.46
C ALA A 129 2.87 -1.89 -0.14
N ALA A 130 3.52 -1.09 0.72
CA ALA A 130 4.72 -0.36 0.31
C ALA A 130 5.95 -1.27 0.37
N GLY A 131 6.68 -1.38 -0.74
CA GLY A 131 7.87 -2.21 -0.85
C GLY A 131 9.08 -1.71 -0.06
N ASP A 132 8.92 -0.63 0.71
CA ASP A 132 9.92 -0.07 1.62
C ASP A 132 9.57 -0.24 3.10
N VAL A 133 8.56 -1.04 3.39
CA VAL A 133 8.12 -1.42 4.74
C VAL A 133 8.53 -2.85 5.04
N TYR A 134 9.05 -3.06 6.24
CA TYR A 134 9.30 -4.38 6.81
C TYR A 134 8.20 -4.71 7.83
N ALA A 135 7.31 -5.62 7.46
CA ALA A 135 6.21 -6.11 8.30
C ALA A 135 6.11 -7.65 8.19
N PRO A 136 7.09 -8.37 8.78
CA PRO A 136 7.25 -9.81 8.56
C PRO A 136 6.13 -10.67 9.15
N ASP A 137 5.35 -10.11 10.08
CA ASP A 137 4.26 -10.81 10.76
C ASP A 137 2.87 -10.48 10.14
N PHE A 138 2.84 -9.70 9.05
CA PHE A 138 1.57 -9.40 8.37
C PHE A 138 1.23 -10.49 7.38
N ASP A 139 0.14 -11.20 7.63
CA ASP A 139 -0.25 -12.43 6.94
C ASP A 139 -1.29 -12.26 5.82
N PHE A 140 -1.70 -11.02 5.50
CA PHE A 140 -2.70 -10.71 4.47
C PHE A 140 -3.98 -11.56 4.62
N PRO A 141 -4.74 -11.40 5.71
CA PRO A 141 -5.82 -12.32 6.09
C PRO A 141 -6.98 -12.28 5.09
N PHE A 142 -7.33 -13.43 4.51
CA PHE A 142 -8.41 -13.53 3.52
C PHE A 142 -9.77 -13.08 4.07
N GLU A 143 -10.04 -13.35 5.34
CA GLU A 143 -11.30 -12.93 5.96
C GLU A 143 -11.44 -11.40 5.97
N ALA A 144 -10.37 -10.67 6.28
CA ALA A 144 -10.39 -9.21 6.19
C ALA A 144 -10.66 -8.72 4.74
N ALA A 145 -10.14 -9.40 3.73
CA ALA A 145 -10.43 -9.08 2.34
C ALA A 145 -11.90 -9.34 1.98
N ARG A 146 -12.48 -10.44 2.48
CA ARG A 146 -13.90 -10.77 2.28
C ARG A 146 -14.82 -9.73 2.95
N GLU A 147 -14.57 -9.42 4.21
CA GLU A 147 -15.31 -8.41 4.96
C GLU A 147 -15.23 -7.05 4.29
N PHE A 148 -14.03 -6.63 3.86
CA PHE A 148 -13.85 -5.40 3.12
C PHE A 148 -14.63 -5.39 1.80
N ALA A 149 -14.56 -6.46 1.01
CA ALA A 149 -15.30 -6.58 -0.24
C ALA A 149 -16.82 -6.49 -0.03
N ALA A 150 -17.34 -7.09 1.04
CA ALA A 150 -18.75 -7.04 1.39
C ALA A 150 -19.20 -5.68 1.96
N SER A 151 -18.29 -4.92 2.57
CA SER A 151 -18.62 -3.67 3.28
C SER A 151 -19.06 -2.53 2.37
N GLY A 152 -18.73 -2.55 1.08
CA GLY A 152 -18.92 -1.44 0.16
C GLY A 152 -18.04 -0.22 0.43
N ARG A 153 -17.04 -0.31 1.31
CA ARG A 153 -16.06 0.76 1.56
C ARG A 153 -15.02 0.81 0.44
N LEU A 154 -14.40 1.99 0.28
CA LEU A 154 -13.38 2.25 -0.76
C LEU A 154 -11.96 1.89 -0.34
N ALA A 155 -11.69 1.94 0.95
CA ALA A 155 -10.40 1.56 1.53
C ALA A 155 -10.56 0.97 2.93
N HIS A 156 -9.58 0.13 3.32
CA HIS A 156 -9.36 -0.31 4.69
C HIS A 156 -7.87 -0.24 4.98
N LEU A 157 -7.49 0.50 6.05
CA LEU A 157 -6.10 0.80 6.38
C LEU A 157 -5.65 0.02 7.60
N TRP A 158 -4.39 -0.46 7.61
CA TRP A 158 -3.75 -0.94 8.83
C TRP A 158 -2.92 0.17 9.44
N LEU A 159 -3.25 0.52 10.70
CA LEU A 159 -2.59 1.57 11.46
C LEU A 159 -1.67 0.94 12.50
N VAL A 160 -0.47 1.50 12.62
CA VAL A 160 0.58 1.02 13.54
C VAL A 160 0.85 2.04 14.65
N PRO A 161 1.41 1.63 15.80
CA PRO A 161 1.91 2.56 16.80
C PRO A 161 2.88 3.58 16.20
N ASN A 162 2.80 4.82 16.64
CA ASN A 162 3.63 5.89 16.10
C ASN A 162 5.11 5.64 16.38
N PRO A 163 5.96 5.55 15.35
CA PRO A 163 7.40 5.44 15.54
C PRO A 163 7.98 6.77 16.04
N GLU A 164 9.16 6.72 16.66
CA GLU A 164 9.82 7.90 17.26
C GLU A 164 9.97 9.09 16.32
N HIS A 165 10.16 8.83 15.03
CA HIS A 165 10.33 9.85 13.99
C HIS A 165 9.01 10.37 13.41
N HIS A 166 7.85 9.79 13.82
CA HIS A 166 6.52 10.20 13.38
C HIS A 166 5.50 10.15 14.53
N ARG A 167 5.82 10.82 15.63
CA ARG A 167 5.05 10.79 16.88
C ARG A 167 3.62 11.30 16.76
N ARG A 168 3.34 12.15 15.75
CA ARG A 168 2.01 12.71 15.53
C ARG A 168 1.02 11.71 14.97
N GLY A 169 1.48 10.70 14.22
CA GLY A 169 0.63 9.80 13.45
C GLY A 169 -0.08 10.49 12.29
N ASP A 170 -0.81 9.70 11.52
CA ASP A 170 -1.52 10.14 10.32
C ASP A 170 -3.03 10.26 10.57
N PHE A 171 -3.67 9.19 11.06
CA PHE A 171 -5.11 9.06 11.16
C PHE A 171 -5.57 8.55 12.52
N GLY A 172 -6.78 8.94 12.91
CA GLY A 172 -7.48 8.36 14.03
C GLY A 172 -8.44 7.25 13.60
N VAL A 173 -9.07 6.62 14.59
CA VAL A 173 -10.14 5.64 14.37
C VAL A 173 -11.29 6.01 15.30
N ASP A 174 -12.51 6.07 14.75
CA ASP A 174 -13.71 6.31 15.53
C ASP A 174 -14.26 5.01 16.18
N GLU A 175 -15.36 5.14 16.92
CA GLU A 175 -16.03 4.02 17.61
C GLU A 175 -16.63 3.00 16.64
N LEU A 176 -16.83 3.37 15.37
CA LEU A 176 -17.35 2.50 14.31
C LEU A 176 -16.24 1.79 13.52
N GLY A 177 -14.97 2.02 13.88
CA GLY A 177 -13.82 1.48 13.15
C GLY A 177 -13.54 2.19 11.84
N LEU A 178 -14.00 3.46 11.70
CA LEU A 178 -13.72 4.28 10.53
C LEU A 178 -12.45 5.10 10.75
N ALA A 179 -11.63 5.17 9.72
CA ALA A 179 -10.47 6.05 9.71
C ALA A 179 -10.90 7.53 9.64
N CYS A 180 -10.28 8.36 10.46
CA CYS A 180 -10.59 9.77 10.59
C CYS A 180 -9.36 10.64 10.38
N ASP A 181 -9.48 11.66 9.52
CA ASP A 181 -8.50 12.73 9.40
C ASP A 181 -8.95 13.92 10.26
N TRP A 182 -8.72 13.82 11.56
CA TRP A 182 -9.13 14.89 12.49
C TRP A 182 -8.36 16.19 12.24
N PRO A 183 -8.96 17.36 12.52
CA PRO A 183 -8.31 18.65 12.35
C PRO A 183 -6.98 18.76 13.10
N GLU A 184 -6.15 19.69 12.68
CA GLU A 184 -4.93 20.01 13.41
C GLU A 184 -5.27 20.58 14.80
N GLY A 185 -4.57 20.10 15.84
CA GLY A 185 -4.86 20.48 17.23
C GLY A 185 -5.93 19.63 17.92
N ASP A 186 -6.56 18.70 17.24
CA ASP A 186 -7.45 17.72 17.87
C ASP A 186 -6.65 16.82 18.82
N ALA A 187 -7.15 16.63 20.06
CA ALA A 187 -6.48 15.87 21.10
C ALA A 187 -6.67 14.35 20.99
N ARG A 188 -7.58 13.88 20.12
CA ARG A 188 -7.82 12.44 19.93
C ARG A 188 -6.58 11.74 19.36
N PRO A 189 -6.31 10.49 19.78
CA PRO A 189 -5.10 9.78 19.38
C PRO A 189 -5.10 9.46 17.88
N ARG A 190 -3.95 9.69 17.25
CA ARG A 190 -3.69 9.28 15.87
C ARG A 190 -2.65 8.18 15.88
N GLN A 191 -2.70 7.32 14.86
CA GLN A 191 -1.73 6.27 14.61
C GLN A 191 -1.13 6.45 13.21
N THR A 192 0.04 5.89 13.00
CA THR A 192 0.72 5.93 11.72
C THR A 192 0.06 4.97 10.73
N TYR A 193 -0.19 5.42 9.50
CA TYR A 193 -0.61 4.53 8.42
C TYR A 193 0.54 3.59 8.05
N GLY A 194 0.35 2.31 8.30
CA GLY A 194 1.37 1.26 8.07
C GLY A 194 1.69 1.00 6.60
N THR A 195 1.06 1.75 5.68
CA THR A 195 1.16 1.59 4.22
C THR A 195 0.81 0.18 3.72
N ILE A 196 -0.02 -0.51 4.49
CA ILE A 196 -0.71 -1.74 4.11
C ILE A 196 -2.21 -1.43 4.12
N ALA A 197 -2.91 -1.78 3.04
CA ALA A 197 -4.32 -1.50 2.88
C ALA A 197 -5.02 -2.52 1.97
N LEU A 198 -6.34 -2.56 2.07
CA LEU A 198 -7.23 -3.04 1.02
C LEU A 198 -7.85 -1.82 0.33
N LEU A 199 -7.86 -1.82 -0.99
CA LEU A 199 -8.41 -0.74 -1.79
C LEU A 199 -9.38 -1.28 -2.84
N ARG A 200 -10.34 -0.43 -3.23
CA ARG A 200 -11.17 -0.65 -4.40
C ARG A 200 -10.68 0.18 -5.58
N ALA A 201 -10.77 -0.39 -6.77
CA ALA A 201 -10.51 0.34 -8.02
C ALA A 201 -11.41 1.58 -8.15
N GLU A 202 -12.61 1.54 -7.59
CA GLU A 202 -13.57 2.65 -7.58
C GLU A 202 -13.04 3.91 -6.87
N LEU A 203 -12.13 3.79 -5.91
CA LEU A 203 -11.45 4.94 -5.27
C LEU A 203 -10.68 5.79 -6.30
N PHE A 204 -10.28 5.19 -7.43
CA PHE A 204 -9.51 5.83 -8.50
C PHE A 204 -10.38 6.28 -9.68
N ALA A 205 -11.69 6.29 -9.52
CA ALA A 205 -12.66 6.77 -10.51
C ALA A 205 -13.44 7.97 -9.98
N ALA A 206 -14.13 8.71 -10.87
CA ALA A 206 -15.02 9.77 -10.45
C ALA A 206 -16.10 9.24 -9.50
N PRO A 207 -16.48 9.98 -8.47
CA PRO A 207 -16.09 11.36 -8.15
C PRO A 207 -14.86 11.46 -7.23
N TRP A 208 -14.20 10.36 -6.91
CA TRP A 208 -13.08 10.30 -5.97
C TRP A 208 -11.76 10.76 -6.59
N CYS A 209 -11.60 10.44 -7.86
CA CYS A 209 -10.38 10.69 -8.63
C CYS A 209 -10.73 10.93 -10.11
N ASP A 210 -10.01 11.86 -10.73
CA ASP A 210 -10.21 12.20 -12.15
C ASP A 210 -9.09 11.62 -13.05
N ILE A 211 -8.21 10.77 -12.49
CA ILE A 211 -7.13 10.14 -13.27
C ILE A 211 -7.76 9.09 -14.20
N PRO A 212 -7.55 9.16 -15.52
CA PRO A 212 -7.99 8.11 -16.42
C PRO A 212 -7.38 6.74 -16.07
N PRO A 213 -8.12 5.63 -16.22
CA PRO A 213 -7.59 4.29 -16.00
C PRO A 213 -6.30 4.04 -16.80
N GLY A 214 -5.29 3.46 -16.14
CA GLY A 214 -3.97 3.27 -16.73
C GLY A 214 -3.09 4.52 -16.73
N ASN A 215 -3.59 5.66 -16.28
CA ASN A 215 -2.86 6.92 -16.16
C ASN A 215 -1.94 7.20 -17.37
N PRO A 216 -2.46 7.25 -18.60
CA PRO A 216 -1.65 7.36 -19.80
C PRO A 216 -0.85 8.67 -19.87
N GLU A 217 -1.39 9.75 -19.28
CA GLU A 217 -0.77 11.08 -19.26
C GLU A 217 0.26 11.25 -18.14
N GLY A 218 0.37 10.28 -17.23
CA GLY A 218 1.34 10.33 -16.14
C GLY A 218 1.00 11.34 -15.03
N TRP A 219 -0.27 11.50 -14.70
CA TRP A 219 -0.69 12.39 -13.61
C TRP A 219 -0.08 11.96 -12.27
N ARG A 220 0.40 12.94 -11.52
CA ARG A 220 1.04 12.75 -10.22
C ARG A 220 0.07 13.12 -9.10
N VAL A 221 -0.42 12.11 -8.39
CA VAL A 221 -1.39 12.32 -7.31
C VAL A 221 -1.02 11.51 -6.07
N PRO A 222 -0.87 12.14 -4.90
CA PRO A 222 -0.69 11.45 -3.63
C PRO A 222 -1.96 10.69 -3.22
N LEU A 223 -1.83 9.44 -2.76
CA LEU A 223 -2.95 8.63 -2.30
C LEU A 223 -3.69 9.25 -1.11
N VAL A 224 -2.98 9.97 -0.25
CA VAL A 224 -3.56 10.60 0.94
C VAL A 224 -4.71 11.57 0.60
N LEU A 225 -4.68 12.21 -0.57
CA LEU A 225 -5.77 13.12 -0.99
C LEU A 225 -7.07 12.35 -1.25
N LEU A 226 -6.97 11.18 -1.89
CA LEU A 226 -8.11 10.31 -2.15
C LEU A 226 -8.64 9.73 -0.84
N LEU A 227 -7.74 9.25 0.02
CA LEU A 227 -8.11 8.69 1.32
C LEU A 227 -8.84 9.73 2.19
N ARG A 228 -8.34 10.97 2.27
CA ARG A 228 -9.01 12.03 3.04
C ARG A 228 -10.40 12.36 2.51
N ARG A 229 -10.56 12.40 1.19
CA ARG A 229 -11.88 12.59 0.55
C ARG A 229 -12.82 11.44 0.90
N ALA A 230 -12.36 10.20 0.81
CA ALA A 230 -13.13 9.02 1.16
C ALA A 230 -13.42 8.93 2.69
N MET A 231 -12.48 9.33 3.55
CA MET A 231 -12.70 9.43 5.01
C MET A 231 -13.81 10.41 5.35
N ALA A 232 -13.82 11.59 4.71
CA ALA A 232 -14.87 12.59 4.91
C ALA A 232 -16.28 12.07 4.55
N ALA A 233 -16.36 11.05 3.72
CA ALA A 233 -17.60 10.37 3.34
C ALA A 233 -17.86 9.06 4.13
N GLY A 234 -17.05 8.72 5.15
CA GLY A 234 -17.19 7.49 5.92
C GLY A 234 -16.86 6.21 5.12
N GLN A 235 -16.08 6.32 4.05
CA GLN A 235 -15.78 5.22 3.13
C GLN A 235 -14.43 4.53 3.39
N VAL A 236 -13.77 4.83 4.52
CA VAL A 236 -12.48 4.23 4.88
C VAL A 236 -12.59 3.57 6.25
N GLY A 237 -12.38 2.26 6.30
CA GLY A 237 -12.20 1.52 7.55
C GLY A 237 -10.75 1.53 8.01
N ALA A 238 -10.52 1.22 9.28
CA ALA A 238 -9.18 1.01 9.80
C ALA A 238 -9.14 -0.08 10.86
N SER A 239 -8.01 -0.79 10.92
CA SER A 239 -7.69 -1.76 11.96
C SER A 239 -6.30 -1.50 12.54
N PRO A 240 -6.08 -1.70 13.85
CA PRO A 240 -4.76 -1.63 14.42
C PRO A 240 -3.92 -2.83 13.98
N TYR A 241 -2.62 -2.60 13.75
CA TYR A 241 -1.64 -3.65 13.57
C TYR A 241 -0.52 -3.46 14.60
N THR A 242 -0.32 -4.45 15.43
CA THR A 242 0.64 -4.43 16.54
C THR A 242 1.80 -5.41 16.35
N GLY A 243 1.87 -6.10 15.21
CA GLY A 243 3.02 -6.92 14.82
C GLY A 243 4.26 -6.07 14.52
N ARG A 244 5.37 -6.72 14.22
CA ARG A 244 6.61 -6.02 13.85
C ARG A 244 6.40 -5.20 12.58
N TRP A 245 6.69 -3.91 12.68
CA TRP A 245 6.59 -2.98 11.56
C TRP A 245 7.71 -1.93 11.62
N THR A 246 8.32 -1.65 10.49
CA THR A 246 9.31 -0.57 10.34
C THR A 246 9.31 -0.05 8.91
N ASP A 247 9.19 1.26 8.72
CA ASP A 247 9.53 1.89 7.44
C ASP A 247 11.05 1.99 7.32
N VAL A 248 11.61 1.42 6.28
CA VAL A 248 13.06 1.43 6.03
C VAL A 248 13.43 2.73 5.31
N GLY A 249 13.29 3.84 6.00
CA GLY A 249 13.41 5.19 5.43
C GLY A 249 14.82 5.79 5.45
N THR A 250 15.75 5.22 6.23
CA THR A 250 17.13 5.69 6.32
C THR A 250 18.10 4.52 6.50
N PRO A 251 19.43 4.69 6.16
CA PRO A 251 20.46 3.66 6.39
C PRO A 251 20.50 3.17 7.82
N GLU A 252 20.37 4.06 8.81
CA GLU A 252 20.44 3.69 10.23
C GLU A 252 19.26 2.78 10.64
N ARG A 253 18.08 2.95 10.05
CA ARG A 253 16.94 2.04 10.29
C ARG A 253 17.18 0.67 9.68
N LEU A 254 17.78 0.62 8.49
CA LEU A 254 18.18 -0.63 7.84
C LEU A 254 19.23 -1.38 8.69
N GLU A 255 20.23 -0.69 9.18
CA GLU A 255 21.26 -1.26 10.05
C GLU A 255 20.68 -1.82 11.35
N ARG A 256 19.77 -1.05 12.00
CA ARG A 256 19.07 -1.51 13.22
C ARG A 256 18.23 -2.77 12.99
N LEU A 257 17.57 -2.89 11.84
CA LEU A 257 16.81 -4.10 11.49
C LEU A 257 17.73 -5.30 11.30
N ASN A 258 18.88 -5.11 10.64
CA ASN A 258 19.85 -6.18 10.40
C ASN A 258 20.61 -6.60 11.67
N ALA A 259 20.78 -5.70 12.66
CA ALA A 259 21.46 -6.00 13.92
C ALA A 259 20.57 -6.79 14.91
N ARG A 260 19.27 -6.87 14.70
CA ARG A 260 18.30 -7.55 15.60
C ARG A 260 17.93 -8.98 15.16
N GLY A 261 18.43 -9.42 14.05
CA GLY A 261 18.30 -10.80 13.51
C GLY A 261 19.60 -11.52 13.74
#